data_d44642d39b5254afb384a7f013274c95
#
_entry.id   d44642d39b5254afb384a7f013274c95
#
_cell.length_a   1.000
_cell.length_b   1.000
_cell.length_c   1.000
_cell.angle_alpha   90.00
_cell.angle_beta   90.00
_cell.angle_gamma   90.00
#
_symmetry.space_group_name_H-M   'P 1'
#
loop_
_entity.id
_entity.type
_entity.pdbx_description
1 polymer ?
#
loop_
_entity_poly.entity_id
_entity_poly.type
_entity_poly.pdbx_seq_one_letter_code
_entity_poly.pdbx_strand_id
1 'polypeptide(L)'
;MPLFDVYPWYDVEPAKARGVYVYDQKGNKYLDLYGGHAVISIGHGHRTYKRMLKKQLNRIGFYSNAVQNPLQEKLSSEINRQSGCNDYELFMCSSGAEANENALKLASFHTGKPRVIAFQNAFHGRTSAAVAATDNKNIQLYFK
;
A
#
# COMPACT_ATOMS: atom_id res chain seq x y z
N MET A 1 11.80 1.68 24.67
CA MET A 1 10.37 2.02 24.65
C MET A 1 9.66 0.92 23.86
N PRO A 2 8.65 0.22 24.41
CA PRO A 2 7.92 -0.79 23.66
C PRO A 2 7.13 -0.15 22.50
N LEU A 3 6.88 -0.94 21.46
CA LEU A 3 5.96 -0.51 20.39
C LEU A 3 4.53 -0.48 20.93
N PHE A 4 3.72 0.42 20.38
CA PHE A 4 2.29 0.46 20.68
C PHE A 4 1.63 -0.78 20.10
N ASP A 5 0.88 -1.52 20.92
CA ASP A 5 0.22 -2.79 20.54
C ASP A 5 -1.07 -2.49 19.77
N VAL A 6 -0.97 -2.50 18.43
CA VAL A 6 -2.10 -2.22 17.53
C VAL A 6 -2.53 -3.42 16.70
N TYR A 7 -1.75 -4.52 16.70
CA TYR A 7 -2.01 -5.70 15.86
C TYR A 7 -1.72 -6.99 16.61
N PRO A 8 -2.53 -8.04 16.39
CA PRO A 8 -2.14 -9.38 16.78
C PRO A 8 -0.92 -9.81 15.96
N TRP A 9 0.11 -10.30 16.63
CA TRP A 9 1.32 -10.82 16.01
C TRP A 9 1.23 -12.32 15.79
N TYR A 10 1.78 -12.79 14.67
CA TYR A 10 2.12 -14.20 14.51
C TYR A 10 3.45 -14.44 15.22
N ASP A 11 3.60 -15.60 15.88
CA ASP A 11 4.86 -16.01 16.54
C ASP A 11 5.91 -16.47 15.51
N VAL A 12 6.29 -15.56 14.63
CA VAL A 12 7.31 -15.76 13.59
C VAL A 12 8.13 -14.49 13.48
N GLU A 13 9.44 -14.61 13.60
CA GLU A 13 10.41 -13.53 13.43
C GLU A 13 11.16 -13.66 12.10
N PRO A 14 10.66 -13.08 11.00
CA PRO A 14 11.29 -13.20 9.69
C PRO A 14 12.71 -12.60 9.68
N ALA A 15 13.71 -13.40 9.30
CA ALA A 15 15.10 -12.97 9.21
C ALA A 15 15.55 -12.76 7.75
N LYS A 16 15.11 -13.61 6.83
CA LYS A 16 15.43 -13.52 5.40
C LYS A 16 14.32 -14.11 4.55
N ALA A 17 14.27 -13.71 3.28
CA ALA A 17 13.31 -14.26 2.35
C ALA A 17 13.89 -14.36 0.93
N ARG A 18 13.43 -15.35 0.15
CA ARG A 18 13.82 -15.55 -1.23
C ARG A 18 12.71 -16.26 -2.04
N GLY A 19 12.32 -15.67 -3.16
CA GLY A 19 11.23 -16.19 -3.98
C GLY A 19 9.94 -16.23 -3.18
N VAL A 20 9.37 -17.40 -3.01
CA VAL A 20 8.13 -17.64 -2.26
C VAL A 20 8.38 -18.14 -0.84
N TYR A 21 9.60 -18.06 -0.34
CA TYR A 21 9.95 -18.59 0.98
C TYR A 21 10.46 -17.51 1.91
N VAL A 22 10.01 -17.58 3.16
CA VAL A 22 10.50 -16.79 4.29
C VAL A 22 11.21 -17.73 5.28
N TYR A 23 12.22 -17.24 5.95
CA TYR A 23 12.98 -17.96 6.96
C TYR A 23 13.05 -17.12 8.23
N ASP A 24 12.80 -17.75 9.37
CA ASP A 24 12.90 -17.09 10.67
C ASP A 24 14.35 -17.05 11.21
N GLN A 25 14.53 -16.47 12.39
CA GLN A 25 15.82 -16.40 13.10
C GLN A 25 16.35 -17.80 13.49
N LYS A 26 15.46 -18.79 13.68
CA LYS A 26 15.79 -20.16 14.03
C LYS A 26 16.16 -21.02 12.81
N GLY A 27 16.01 -20.48 11.59
CA GLY A 27 16.27 -21.18 10.35
C GLY A 27 15.09 -21.98 9.80
N ASN A 28 13.94 -21.93 10.44
CA ASN A 28 12.72 -22.57 9.90
C ASN A 28 12.30 -21.91 8.59
N LYS A 29 11.81 -22.73 7.66
CA LYS A 29 11.40 -22.33 6.33
C LYS A 29 9.87 -22.35 6.21
N TYR A 30 9.31 -21.25 5.77
CA TYR A 30 7.86 -21.07 5.56
C TYR A 30 7.57 -20.79 4.08
N LEU A 31 6.52 -21.40 3.54
CA LEU A 31 5.96 -21.01 2.26
C LEU A 31 5.10 -19.75 2.47
N ASP A 32 5.50 -18.66 1.84
CA ASP A 32 4.81 -17.38 1.99
C ASP A 32 3.65 -17.28 0.98
N LEU A 33 2.46 -17.65 1.42
CA LEU A 33 1.21 -17.47 0.67
C LEU A 33 0.52 -16.14 1.02
N TYR A 34 1.08 -15.37 1.94
CA TYR A 34 0.56 -14.09 2.39
C TYR A 34 1.16 -12.91 1.62
N GLY A 35 2.45 -13.00 1.28
CA GLY A 35 3.16 -11.96 0.51
C GLY A 35 3.16 -10.58 1.16
N GLY A 36 3.04 -10.49 2.49
CA GLY A 36 2.95 -9.22 3.21
C GLY A 36 1.76 -8.37 2.73
N HIS A 37 0.53 -8.83 2.92
CA HIS A 37 -0.71 -8.26 2.35
C HIS A 37 -0.69 -8.19 0.81
N ALA A 38 -0.16 -9.22 0.15
CA ALA A 38 -0.04 -9.33 -1.30
C ALA A 38 0.87 -8.27 -1.97
N VAL A 39 1.72 -7.58 -1.19
CA VAL A 39 2.63 -6.54 -1.70
C VAL A 39 3.81 -7.13 -2.46
N ILE A 40 4.32 -8.30 -2.03
CA ILE A 40 5.50 -8.94 -2.63
C ILE A 40 5.09 -9.84 -3.82
N SER A 41 4.38 -9.28 -4.79
CA SER A 41 3.84 -10.02 -5.94
C SER A 41 4.91 -10.63 -6.86
N ILE A 42 6.11 -10.05 -6.92
CA ILE A 42 7.24 -10.54 -7.74
C ILE A 42 8.16 -11.50 -6.99
N GLY A 43 7.82 -11.87 -5.76
CA GLY A 43 8.64 -12.69 -4.88
C GLY A 43 9.78 -11.94 -4.19
N HIS A 44 10.19 -12.50 -3.04
CA HIS A 44 11.24 -11.91 -2.22
C HIS A 44 12.60 -11.93 -2.92
N GLY A 45 13.32 -10.82 -2.81
CA GLY A 45 14.70 -10.71 -3.26
C GLY A 45 14.87 -10.71 -4.79
N HIS A 46 13.83 -10.36 -5.55
CA HIS A 46 13.87 -10.31 -7.03
C HIS A 46 15.08 -9.50 -7.52
N ARG A 47 15.92 -10.11 -8.34
CA ARG A 47 17.25 -9.56 -8.72
C ARG A 47 17.16 -8.23 -9.43
N THR A 48 16.26 -8.10 -10.40
CA THR A 48 16.09 -6.86 -11.17
C THR A 48 15.57 -5.73 -10.29
N TYR A 49 14.56 -6.00 -9.44
CA TYR A 49 14.02 -5.04 -8.49
C TYR A 49 15.12 -4.49 -7.57
N LYS A 50 15.88 -5.38 -6.90
CA LYS A 50 17.00 -4.98 -6.03
C LYS A 50 18.04 -4.14 -6.76
N ARG A 51 18.41 -4.54 -7.98
CA ARG A 51 19.39 -3.81 -8.81
C ARG A 51 18.90 -2.42 -9.15
N MET A 52 17.63 -2.28 -9.54
CA MET A 52 17.05 -0.98 -9.90
C MET A 52 16.94 -0.05 -8.70
N LEU A 53 16.49 -0.55 -7.55
CA LEU A 53 16.46 0.22 -6.30
C LEU A 53 17.87 0.69 -5.90
N LYS A 54 18.85 -0.21 -5.88
CA LYS A 54 20.24 0.14 -5.55
C LYS A 54 20.81 1.19 -6.50
N LYS A 55 20.54 1.07 -7.81
CA LYS A 55 20.95 2.04 -8.82
C LYS A 55 20.34 3.42 -8.55
N GLN A 56 19.04 3.45 -8.22
CA GLN A 56 18.34 4.72 -7.96
C GLN A 56 18.81 5.36 -6.66
N LEU A 57 18.97 4.58 -5.58
CA LEU A 57 19.47 5.07 -4.29
C LEU A 57 20.89 5.66 -4.40
N ASN A 58 21.74 5.08 -5.24
CA ASN A 58 23.09 5.63 -5.50
C ASN A 58 23.07 6.93 -6.30
N ARG A 59 21.95 7.30 -6.93
CA ARG A 59 21.79 8.58 -7.67
C ARG A 59 21.10 9.62 -6.82
N ILE A 60 19.88 9.28 -6.37
CA ILE A 60 19.05 10.10 -5.49
C ILE A 60 17.96 9.21 -4.89
N GLY A 61 17.91 9.12 -3.56
CA GLY A 61 16.93 8.31 -2.85
C GLY A 61 15.61 9.03 -2.59
N PHE A 62 15.68 10.35 -2.37
CA PHE A 62 14.50 11.19 -2.09
C PHE A 62 14.74 12.63 -2.54
N TYR A 63 13.66 13.27 -2.98
CA TYR A 63 13.59 14.72 -3.15
C TYR A 63 12.14 15.22 -2.96
N SER A 64 11.98 16.54 -2.88
CA SER A 64 10.68 17.18 -2.65
C SER A 64 9.73 17.04 -3.86
N ASN A 65 8.42 16.96 -3.55
CA ASN A 65 7.36 17.07 -4.57
C ASN A 65 7.25 18.45 -5.23
N ALA A 66 8.06 19.43 -4.80
CA ALA A 66 8.11 20.75 -5.41
C ALA A 66 8.87 20.78 -6.74
N VAL A 67 9.46 19.66 -7.15
CA VAL A 67 10.20 19.52 -8.42
C VAL A 67 9.65 18.37 -9.25
N GLN A 68 9.85 18.47 -10.57
CA GLN A 68 9.44 17.41 -11.49
C GLN A 68 10.21 16.11 -11.24
N ASN A 69 9.52 14.99 -11.34
CA ASN A 69 10.11 13.66 -11.21
C ASN A 69 9.77 12.80 -12.44
N PRO A 70 10.72 12.66 -13.38
CA PRO A 70 10.48 11.90 -14.61
C PRO A 70 10.12 10.42 -14.39
N LEU A 71 10.47 9.84 -13.23
CA LEU A 71 10.07 8.46 -12.90
C LEU A 71 8.58 8.35 -12.58
N GLN A 72 7.98 9.38 -12.00
CA GLN A 72 6.54 9.43 -11.74
C GLN A 72 5.76 9.54 -13.06
N GLU A 73 6.19 10.41 -13.97
CA GLU A 73 5.59 10.56 -15.31
C GLU A 73 5.67 9.24 -16.11
N LYS A 74 6.85 8.60 -16.08
CA LYS A 74 7.04 7.31 -16.73
C LYS A 74 6.15 6.23 -16.13
N LEU A 75 5.99 6.19 -14.80
CA LEU A 75 5.11 5.25 -14.11
C LEU A 75 3.65 5.47 -14.52
N SER A 76 3.19 6.73 -14.52
CA SER A 76 1.84 7.09 -14.95
C SER A 76 1.56 6.61 -16.38
N SER A 77 2.44 6.95 -17.31
CA SER A 77 2.33 6.54 -18.71
C SER A 77 2.28 5.01 -18.89
N GLU A 78 3.11 4.29 -18.12
CA GLU A 78 3.14 2.82 -18.20
C GLU A 78 1.89 2.17 -17.60
N ILE A 79 1.37 2.69 -16.49
CA ILE A 79 0.10 2.22 -15.89
C ILE A 79 -1.05 2.45 -16.86
N ASN A 80 -1.16 3.65 -17.45
CA ASN A 80 -2.21 3.96 -18.42
C ASN A 80 -2.14 3.02 -19.62
N ARG A 81 -0.95 2.81 -20.17
CA ARG A 81 -0.74 1.90 -21.30
C ARG A 81 -1.15 0.46 -20.99
N GLN A 82 -0.82 -0.05 -19.80
CA GLN A 82 -1.11 -1.44 -19.42
C GLN A 82 -2.56 -1.66 -18.98
N SER A 83 -3.17 -0.68 -18.34
CA SER A 83 -4.56 -0.77 -17.88
C SER A 83 -5.59 -0.45 -18.98
N GLY A 84 -5.18 0.19 -20.07
CA GLY A 84 -6.08 0.74 -21.07
C GLY A 84 -6.82 2.02 -20.66
N CYS A 85 -6.50 2.57 -19.47
CA CYS A 85 -7.12 3.79 -18.93
C CYS A 85 -6.38 5.05 -19.38
N ASN A 86 -6.30 5.28 -20.70
CA ASN A 86 -5.46 6.34 -21.26
C ASN A 86 -5.92 7.77 -20.90
N ASP A 87 -7.19 7.94 -20.54
CA ASP A 87 -7.79 9.23 -20.17
C ASP A 87 -7.78 9.50 -18.65
N TYR A 88 -7.06 8.67 -17.89
CA TYR A 88 -6.97 8.81 -16.43
C TYR A 88 -5.64 9.44 -16.01
N GLU A 89 -5.71 10.26 -14.96
CA GLU A 89 -4.55 10.82 -14.30
C GLU A 89 -4.18 9.98 -13.07
N LEU A 90 -2.87 9.80 -12.82
CA LEU A 90 -2.38 9.05 -11.67
C LEU A 90 -2.17 9.97 -10.47
N PHE A 91 -2.89 9.71 -9.38
CA PHE A 91 -2.61 10.29 -8.07
C PHE A 91 -1.77 9.31 -7.23
N MET A 92 -0.60 9.76 -6.80
CA MET A 92 0.32 8.95 -5.97
C MET A 92 0.22 9.37 -4.50
N CYS A 93 0.10 8.38 -3.62
CA CYS A 93 0.03 8.56 -2.17
C CYS A 93 0.79 7.44 -1.43
N SER A 94 0.94 7.56 -0.12
CA SER A 94 1.79 6.65 0.67
C SER A 94 1.07 5.39 1.14
N SER A 95 -0.27 5.34 1.08
CA SER A 95 -1.04 4.19 1.57
C SER A 95 -2.37 4.03 0.85
N GLY A 96 -2.95 2.81 0.92
CA GLY A 96 -4.30 2.55 0.44
C GLY A 96 -5.37 3.34 1.19
N ALA A 97 -5.16 3.63 2.48
CA ALA A 97 -6.06 4.49 3.25
C ALA A 97 -6.10 5.92 2.70
N GLU A 98 -4.94 6.50 2.36
CA GLU A 98 -4.86 7.81 1.70
C GLU A 98 -5.50 7.80 0.31
N ALA A 99 -5.31 6.73 -0.47
CA ALA A 99 -5.96 6.59 -1.76
C ALA A 99 -7.49 6.60 -1.63
N ASN A 100 -8.03 5.81 -0.71
CA ASN A 100 -9.47 5.78 -0.43
C ASN A 100 -9.99 7.12 0.10
N GLU A 101 -9.27 7.77 1.01
CA GLU A 101 -9.63 9.07 1.56
C GLU A 101 -9.76 10.14 0.46
N ASN A 102 -8.78 10.19 -0.43
CA ASN A 102 -8.79 11.14 -1.55
C ASN A 102 -9.85 10.79 -2.61
N ALA A 103 -10.08 9.51 -2.91
CA ALA A 103 -11.13 9.08 -3.80
C ALA A 103 -12.53 9.46 -3.29
N LEU A 104 -12.81 9.22 -2.00
CA LEU A 104 -14.06 9.59 -1.35
C LEU A 104 -14.27 11.10 -1.36
N LYS A 105 -13.23 11.86 -1.05
CA LYS A 105 -13.23 13.32 -1.07
C LYS A 105 -13.50 13.86 -2.47
N LEU A 106 -12.81 13.36 -3.49
CA LEU A 106 -13.01 13.76 -4.87
C LEU A 106 -14.42 13.44 -5.36
N ALA A 107 -14.92 12.24 -5.07
CA ALA A 107 -16.27 11.82 -5.42
C ALA A 107 -17.33 12.70 -4.76
N SER A 108 -17.16 13.08 -3.48
CA SER A 108 -18.09 13.97 -2.77
C SER A 108 -18.10 15.37 -3.38
N PHE A 109 -16.96 15.92 -3.75
CA PHE A 109 -16.87 17.24 -4.41
C PHE A 109 -17.52 17.22 -5.80
N HIS A 110 -17.27 16.18 -6.58
CA HIS A 110 -17.83 16.05 -7.92
C HIS A 110 -19.35 15.85 -7.92
N THR A 111 -19.87 15.04 -7.01
CA THR A 111 -21.28 14.67 -6.98
C THR A 111 -22.16 15.53 -6.06
N GLY A 112 -21.57 16.25 -5.12
CA GLY A 112 -22.28 16.95 -4.04
C GLY A 112 -23.00 16.01 -3.04
N LYS A 113 -22.76 14.68 -3.13
CA LYS A 113 -23.43 13.67 -2.29
C LYS A 113 -22.61 13.33 -1.06
N PRO A 114 -23.20 13.37 0.16
CA PRO A 114 -22.48 13.13 1.41
C PRO A 114 -22.45 11.65 1.82
N ARG A 115 -23.14 10.76 1.09
CA ARG A 115 -23.27 9.36 1.50
C ARG A 115 -22.39 8.44 0.67
N VAL A 116 -21.75 7.49 1.35
CA VAL A 116 -20.95 6.42 0.78
C VAL A 116 -21.62 5.07 1.08
N ILE A 117 -21.65 4.18 0.12
CA ILE A 117 -22.09 2.80 0.30
C ILE A 117 -20.82 1.93 0.38
N ALA A 118 -20.69 1.16 1.46
CA ALA A 118 -19.62 0.21 1.65
C ALA A 118 -20.19 -1.21 1.83
N PHE A 119 -19.43 -2.22 1.46
CA PHE A 119 -19.82 -3.61 1.63
C PHE A 119 -19.59 -4.07 3.07
N GLN A 120 -20.44 -5.02 3.52
CA GLN A 120 -20.23 -5.71 4.77
C GLN A 120 -18.90 -6.48 4.75
N ASN A 121 -18.20 -6.53 5.89
CA ASN A 121 -16.86 -7.11 6.06
C ASN A 121 -15.76 -6.47 5.20
N ALA A 122 -16.00 -5.30 4.60
CA ALA A 122 -14.98 -4.60 3.83
C ALA A 122 -14.03 -3.82 4.75
N PHE A 123 -12.75 -3.73 4.32
CA PHE A 123 -11.73 -2.91 4.96
C PHE A 123 -11.23 -1.86 3.97
N HIS A 124 -11.32 -0.59 4.33
CA HIS A 124 -10.91 0.54 3.49
C HIS A 124 -9.75 1.36 4.07
N GLY A 125 -9.43 1.18 5.33
CA GLY A 125 -8.35 1.89 6.01
C GLY A 125 -8.71 2.32 7.43
N ARG A 126 -7.82 3.12 8.04
CA ARG A 126 -7.96 3.58 9.43
C ARG A 126 -7.87 5.10 9.57
N THR A 127 -7.84 5.83 8.47
CA THR A 127 -8.03 7.29 8.43
C THR A 127 -9.53 7.62 8.50
N SER A 128 -9.89 8.89 8.71
CA SER A 128 -11.25 9.29 9.09
C SER A 128 -12.38 8.76 8.20
N ALA A 129 -12.39 9.06 6.90
CA ALA A 129 -13.44 8.59 6.01
C ALA A 129 -13.27 7.11 5.65
N ALA A 130 -12.02 6.64 5.51
CA ALA A 130 -11.73 5.24 5.22
C ALA A 130 -12.14 4.32 6.38
N VAL A 131 -11.96 4.72 7.64
CA VAL A 131 -12.42 3.93 8.79
C VAL A 131 -13.94 3.95 8.94
N ALA A 132 -14.58 5.07 8.60
CA ALA A 132 -16.04 5.16 8.60
C ALA A 132 -16.69 4.22 7.57
N ALA A 133 -16.01 3.96 6.44
CA ALA A 133 -16.42 3.00 5.42
C ALA A 133 -16.01 1.55 5.72
N THR A 134 -15.12 1.33 6.70
CA THR A 134 -14.64 0.00 7.09
C THR A 134 -15.64 -0.68 8.02
N ASP A 135 -16.10 -1.88 7.69
CA ASP A 135 -16.99 -2.67 8.54
C ASP A 135 -16.20 -3.50 9.57
N ASN A 136 -15.70 -2.82 10.60
CA ASN A 136 -15.01 -3.45 11.72
C ASN A 136 -15.28 -2.67 13.01
N LYS A 137 -16.14 -3.23 13.86
CA LYS A 137 -16.56 -2.61 15.13
C LYS A 137 -15.40 -2.27 16.06
N ASN A 138 -14.33 -3.03 16.04
CA ASN A 138 -13.16 -2.80 16.90
C ASN A 138 -12.37 -1.57 16.50
N ILE A 139 -12.46 -1.14 15.23
CA ILE A 139 -11.76 0.04 14.71
C ILE A 139 -12.68 1.28 14.70
N GLN A 140 -13.98 1.10 14.47
CA GLN A 140 -14.95 2.19 14.39
C GLN A 140 -15.26 2.87 15.74
N LEU A 141 -14.98 2.21 16.87
CA LEU A 141 -15.32 2.71 18.21
C LEU A 141 -14.66 4.06 18.59
N TYR A 142 -13.62 4.47 17.89
CA TYR A 142 -12.88 5.69 18.18
C TYR A 142 -13.31 6.91 17.36
N PHE A 143 -14.23 6.75 16.41
CA PHE A 143 -14.70 7.82 15.52
C PHE A 143 -16.23 7.74 15.37
N LYS A 144 -16.94 8.17 16.40
CA LYS A 144 -18.39 8.44 16.35
C LYS A 144 -18.66 9.87 15.97
#